data_92e11d11c3917c81844fae04d10ad6c0
#
_entry.id   92e11d11c3917c81844fae04d10ad6c0
#
_cell.length_a   1.000
_cell.length_b   1.000
_cell.length_c   1.000
_cell.angle_alpha   90.00
_cell.angle_beta   90.00
_cell.angle_gamma   90.00
#
_symmetry.space_group_name_H-M   'P 1'
#
loop_
_entity.id
_entity.type
_entity.pdbx_description
1 polymer ?
#
loop_
_entity_poly.entity_id
_entity_poly.type
_entity_poly.pdbx_seq_one_letter_code
_entity_poly.pdbx_strand_id
1 'polypeptide(L)'
;MDFNSSKYNTEDNDADMFYDQFINDPQTRGWFEAMMGPVLNDETQEQDQVTESVSDKDLNTLISKARKDVDTDPTEGQKRAGNYKKGHVTILGYSITIENPKGSFRKGVDADGNEWKSKMHNDYGYFNRTVGYDGDAIDVFIGPKPSSEKIFVVDQKGKDGSFDESKVMLGFSDTKSAKDAYMSNYEKGWTGFMAITDASHDVFKKWLYDGRKQRKPFSKYASVSKGSMNESRRRRIVMSDSQFEDYCRHLLKKEQL
;
A
#
# COMPACT_ATOMS: atom_id res chain seq x y z
N MET A 1 15.98 -38.21 -6.22
CA MET A 1 16.94 -37.10 -6.37
C MET A 1 16.66 -36.15 -5.25
N ASP A 2 17.54 -36.16 -4.24
CA ASP A 2 17.36 -35.33 -3.04
C ASP A 2 17.77 -33.88 -3.37
N PHE A 3 16.82 -32.97 -3.24
CA PHE A 3 17.07 -31.54 -3.38
C PHE A 3 17.72 -31.05 -2.08
N ASN A 4 19.01 -30.75 -2.15
CA ASN A 4 19.77 -30.23 -1.03
C ASN A 4 19.50 -28.70 -0.90
N SER A 5 18.63 -28.34 0.05
CA SER A 5 18.17 -26.98 0.31
C SER A 5 19.20 -26.05 0.99
N SER A 6 20.43 -26.49 1.18
CA SER A 6 21.44 -25.75 1.97
C SER A 6 22.35 -24.80 1.17
N LYS A 7 22.06 -24.55 -0.12
CA LYS A 7 22.94 -23.74 -1.00
C LYS A 7 22.43 -22.37 -1.39
N TYR A 8 21.23 -21.98 -0.97
CA TYR A 8 20.67 -20.69 -1.37
C TYR A 8 20.47 -19.80 -0.16
N ASN A 9 21.45 -18.91 0.04
CA ASN A 9 21.33 -17.78 0.97
C ASN A 9 20.65 -16.66 0.18
N THR A 10 19.31 -16.57 0.31
CA THR A 10 18.47 -15.64 -0.44
C THR A 10 18.46 -14.28 0.22
N GLU A 11 19.32 -13.39 -0.19
CA GLU A 11 19.07 -11.95 -0.12
C GLU A 11 18.13 -11.57 -1.28
N ASP A 12 17.18 -10.67 -1.04
CA ASP A 12 15.96 -10.35 -1.80
C ASP A 12 16.08 -10.10 -3.34
N ASN A 13 17.26 -10.17 -3.94
CA ASN A 13 17.48 -9.99 -5.38
C ASN A 13 17.44 -11.29 -6.20
N ASP A 14 17.56 -12.45 -5.56
CA ASP A 14 17.65 -13.73 -6.28
C ASP A 14 16.27 -14.32 -6.62
N ALA A 15 15.24 -13.96 -5.88
CA ALA A 15 13.90 -14.49 -6.08
C ALA A 15 13.25 -13.96 -7.38
N ASP A 16 13.42 -12.67 -7.69
CA ASP A 16 12.88 -12.06 -8.91
C ASP A 16 13.64 -12.57 -10.16
N MET A 17 14.96 -12.74 -10.06
CA MET A 17 15.77 -13.27 -11.15
C MET A 17 15.51 -14.76 -11.38
N PHE A 18 15.27 -15.52 -10.33
CA PHE A 18 14.91 -16.93 -10.40
C PHE A 18 13.51 -17.13 -10.99
N TYR A 19 12.54 -16.27 -10.60
CA TYR A 19 11.18 -16.29 -11.12
C TYR A 19 11.13 -15.97 -12.60
N ASP A 20 11.82 -14.92 -13.05
CA ASP A 20 11.90 -14.55 -14.47
C ASP A 20 12.56 -15.64 -15.32
N GLN A 21 13.62 -16.28 -14.82
CA GLN A 21 14.31 -17.35 -15.54
C GLN A 21 13.45 -18.62 -15.65
N PHE A 22 12.66 -18.95 -14.64
CA PHE A 22 11.77 -20.12 -14.65
C PHE A 22 10.52 -19.93 -15.51
N ILE A 23 9.95 -18.74 -15.53
CA ILE A 23 8.70 -18.44 -16.25
C ILE A 23 8.95 -18.22 -17.74
N ASN A 24 10.12 -17.67 -18.10
CA ASN A 24 10.45 -17.36 -19.47
C ASN A 24 11.11 -18.53 -20.24
N ASP A 25 11.52 -19.60 -19.57
CA ASP A 25 12.01 -20.83 -20.22
C ASP A 25 10.83 -21.78 -20.54
N PRO A 26 10.56 -22.09 -21.83
CA PRO A 26 9.46 -22.96 -22.25
C PRO A 26 9.49 -24.38 -21.65
N GLN A 27 10.67 -24.89 -21.30
CA GLN A 27 10.80 -26.25 -20.74
C GLN A 27 10.45 -26.30 -19.26
N THR A 28 10.83 -25.30 -18.49
CA THR A 28 10.53 -25.20 -17.05
C THR A 28 9.14 -24.68 -16.79
N ARG A 29 8.61 -23.85 -17.68
CA ARG A 29 7.26 -23.29 -17.61
C ARG A 29 6.17 -24.35 -17.60
N GLY A 30 6.23 -25.33 -18.51
CA GLY A 30 5.24 -26.42 -18.55
C GLY A 30 5.18 -27.24 -17.27
N TRP A 31 6.31 -27.45 -16.61
CA TRP A 31 6.39 -28.13 -15.33
C TRP A 31 5.82 -27.27 -14.19
N PHE A 32 6.12 -25.98 -14.19
CA PHE A 32 5.61 -25.02 -13.21
C PHE A 32 4.08 -24.86 -13.31
N GLU A 33 3.55 -24.74 -14.54
CA GLU A 33 2.09 -24.67 -14.79
C GLU A 33 1.36 -25.94 -14.37
N ALA A 34 1.97 -27.11 -14.51
CA ALA A 34 1.40 -28.38 -14.07
C ALA A 34 1.30 -28.48 -12.53
N MET A 35 2.21 -27.82 -11.80
CA MET A 35 2.27 -27.87 -10.34
C MET A 35 1.52 -26.72 -9.66
N MET A 36 1.53 -25.53 -10.23
CA MET A 36 1.00 -24.30 -9.60
C MET A 36 -0.26 -23.77 -10.29
N GLY A 37 -0.64 -24.34 -11.43
CA GLY A 37 -1.70 -23.82 -12.31
C GLY A 37 -1.16 -22.87 -13.38
N PRO A 38 -2.00 -22.50 -14.38
CA PRO A 38 -1.57 -21.72 -15.53
C PRO A 38 -1.01 -20.36 -15.10
N VAL A 39 0.20 -20.06 -15.54
CA VAL A 39 0.79 -18.74 -15.39
C VAL A 39 0.09 -17.81 -16.38
N LEU A 40 -0.69 -16.87 -15.86
CA LEU A 40 -1.31 -15.83 -16.69
C LEU A 40 -0.19 -14.93 -17.21
N ASN A 41 0.12 -15.08 -18.51
CA ASN A 41 1.02 -14.16 -19.19
C ASN A 41 0.34 -12.81 -19.34
N ASP A 42 1.03 -11.79 -18.93
CA ASP A 42 0.67 -10.39 -19.16
C ASP A 42 0.80 -9.96 -20.64
N GLU A 43 1.10 -10.92 -21.54
CA GLU A 43 1.26 -10.68 -22.98
C GLU A 43 0.19 -11.40 -23.83
N THR A 44 -1.05 -11.46 -23.37
CA THR A 44 -2.14 -11.85 -24.24
C THR A 44 -3.12 -10.71 -24.38
N GLN A 45 -2.92 -9.96 -25.47
CA GLN A 45 -3.89 -9.10 -26.12
C GLN A 45 -4.50 -8.03 -25.21
N GLU A 46 -4.07 -6.79 -25.45
CA GLU A 46 -4.95 -5.63 -25.36
C GLU A 46 -6.25 -5.92 -26.13
N GLN A 47 -7.11 -6.75 -25.56
CA GLN A 47 -8.51 -6.49 -25.70
C GLN A 47 -8.76 -5.26 -24.86
N ASP A 48 -9.03 -4.15 -25.53
CA ASP A 48 -9.70 -2.97 -25.00
C ASP A 48 -10.95 -3.41 -24.20
N GLN A 49 -10.76 -3.98 -23.02
CA GLN A 49 -11.69 -3.85 -21.95
C GLN A 49 -11.50 -2.40 -21.50
N VAL A 50 -12.33 -1.54 -22.06
CA VAL A 50 -12.70 -0.27 -21.44
C VAL A 50 -13.16 -0.63 -20.04
N THR A 51 -12.21 -0.68 -19.09
CA THR A 51 -12.53 -0.64 -17.68
C THR A 51 -13.11 0.75 -17.51
N GLU A 52 -14.45 0.85 -17.54
CA GLU A 52 -15.14 2.08 -17.15
C GLU A 52 -14.55 2.48 -15.81
N SER A 53 -13.76 3.53 -15.83
CA SER A 53 -13.16 4.07 -14.62
C SER A 53 -14.33 4.47 -13.72
N VAL A 54 -14.47 3.78 -12.59
CA VAL A 54 -15.56 4.03 -11.63
C VAL A 54 -15.49 5.51 -11.25
N SER A 55 -16.54 6.25 -11.54
CA SER A 55 -16.54 7.70 -11.35
C SER A 55 -16.51 8.08 -9.87
N ASP A 56 -16.04 9.30 -9.56
CA ASP A 56 -16.15 9.87 -8.22
C ASP A 56 -17.60 9.84 -7.70
N LYS A 57 -18.58 10.03 -8.57
CA LYS A 57 -20.01 10.00 -8.21
C LYS A 57 -20.42 8.63 -7.70
N ASP A 58 -20.04 7.56 -8.40
CA ASP A 58 -20.40 6.20 -8.04
C ASP A 58 -19.71 5.76 -6.76
N LEU A 59 -18.41 6.03 -6.63
CA LEU A 59 -17.66 5.77 -5.40
C LEU A 59 -18.21 6.56 -4.21
N ASN A 60 -18.53 7.84 -4.37
CA ASN A 60 -19.16 8.64 -3.32
C ASN A 60 -20.54 8.11 -2.93
N THR A 61 -21.28 7.52 -3.87
CA THR A 61 -22.56 6.84 -3.59
C THR A 61 -22.35 5.61 -2.72
N LEU A 62 -21.36 4.76 -3.06
CA LEU A 62 -20.98 3.58 -2.26
C LEU A 62 -20.49 3.97 -0.86
N ILE A 63 -19.63 4.97 -0.77
CA ILE A 63 -19.14 5.51 0.51
C ILE A 63 -20.31 6.04 1.36
N SER A 64 -21.25 6.77 0.74
CA SER A 64 -22.43 7.31 1.42
C SER A 64 -23.35 6.20 1.94
N LYS A 65 -23.46 5.08 1.23
CA LYS A 65 -24.17 3.89 1.70
C LYS A 65 -23.45 3.27 2.90
N ALA A 66 -22.13 3.04 2.77
CA ALA A 66 -21.30 2.48 3.85
C ALA A 66 -21.37 3.32 5.14
N ARG A 67 -21.38 4.66 5.04
CA ARG A 67 -21.54 5.55 6.22
C ARG A 67 -22.81 5.29 7.02
N LYS A 68 -23.92 4.95 6.36
CA LYS A 68 -25.22 4.71 7.02
C LYS A 68 -25.21 3.43 7.86
N ASP A 69 -24.31 2.51 7.56
CA ASP A 69 -24.19 1.26 8.29
C ASP A 69 -23.34 1.39 9.55
N VAL A 70 -22.67 2.54 9.76
CA VAL A 70 -21.77 2.75 10.90
C VAL A 70 -22.55 3.12 12.15
N ASP A 71 -22.35 2.38 13.23
CA ASP A 71 -22.73 2.79 14.57
C ASP A 71 -21.72 3.84 15.06
N THR A 72 -22.16 5.09 15.17
CA THR A 72 -21.30 6.23 15.52
C THR A 72 -21.20 6.47 17.03
N ASP A 73 -21.95 5.74 17.85
CA ASP A 73 -21.91 5.85 19.31
C ASP A 73 -21.91 4.48 20.03
N PRO A 74 -20.99 3.57 19.63
CA PRO A 74 -20.90 2.26 20.29
C PRO A 74 -20.47 2.42 21.76
N THR A 75 -20.95 1.52 22.60
CA THR A 75 -20.53 1.45 24.01
C THR A 75 -19.04 1.12 24.12
N GLU A 76 -18.42 1.45 25.24
CA GLU A 76 -17.00 1.11 25.48
C GLU A 76 -16.73 -0.40 25.44
N GLY A 77 -17.70 -1.22 25.83
CA GLY A 77 -17.62 -2.68 25.70
C GLY A 77 -17.59 -3.13 24.23
N GLN A 78 -18.43 -2.54 23.39
CA GLN A 78 -18.47 -2.82 21.95
C GLN A 78 -17.20 -2.35 21.26
N LYS A 79 -16.67 -1.18 21.60
CA LYS A 79 -15.38 -0.69 21.07
C LYS A 79 -14.25 -1.65 21.40
N ARG A 80 -14.10 -2.05 22.66
CA ARG A 80 -13.07 -3.01 23.09
C ARG A 80 -13.20 -4.37 22.43
N ALA A 81 -14.42 -4.84 22.21
CA ALA A 81 -14.69 -6.11 21.54
C ALA A 81 -14.67 -6.02 20.01
N GLY A 82 -14.64 -4.82 19.43
CA GLY A 82 -14.72 -4.59 17.99
C GLY A 82 -16.06 -5.02 17.36
N ASN A 83 -17.11 -5.26 18.15
CA ASN A 83 -18.38 -5.86 17.72
C ASN A 83 -19.52 -4.85 17.53
N TYR A 84 -19.25 -3.76 16.86
CA TYR A 84 -20.26 -2.77 16.45
C TYR A 84 -20.29 -2.65 14.91
N LYS A 85 -21.39 -2.10 14.39
CA LYS A 85 -21.59 -1.94 12.95
C LYS A 85 -20.58 -0.96 12.38
N LYS A 86 -19.92 -1.36 11.33
CA LYS A 86 -18.96 -0.57 10.56
C LYS A 86 -19.33 -0.56 9.08
N GLY A 87 -18.94 0.48 8.35
CA GLY A 87 -19.16 0.56 6.93
C GLY A 87 -18.01 -0.13 6.15
N HIS A 88 -18.32 -0.72 5.01
CA HIS A 88 -17.31 -1.38 4.17
C HIS A 88 -17.37 -0.84 2.75
N VAL A 89 -16.20 -0.52 2.18
CA VAL A 89 -16.06 -0.02 0.81
C VAL A 89 -14.75 -0.49 0.21
N THR A 90 -14.72 -0.63 -1.13
CA THR A 90 -13.48 -0.88 -1.87
C THR A 90 -13.13 0.36 -2.69
N ILE A 91 -11.91 0.87 -2.51
CA ILE A 91 -11.36 2.04 -3.23
C ILE A 91 -10.00 1.65 -3.79
N LEU A 92 -9.76 1.85 -5.08
CA LEU A 92 -8.52 1.48 -5.78
C LEU A 92 -8.12 0.00 -5.55
N GLY A 93 -9.11 -0.89 -5.42
CA GLY A 93 -8.88 -2.31 -5.13
C GLY A 93 -8.54 -2.63 -3.66
N TYR A 94 -8.45 -1.62 -2.78
CA TYR A 94 -8.23 -1.83 -1.36
C TYR A 94 -9.54 -1.93 -0.60
N SER A 95 -9.68 -3.00 0.21
CA SER A 95 -10.82 -3.17 1.11
C SER A 95 -10.65 -2.33 2.36
N ILE A 96 -11.60 -1.43 2.61
CA ILE A 96 -11.55 -0.43 3.70
C ILE A 96 -12.78 -0.59 4.59
N THR A 97 -12.58 -0.52 5.89
CA THR A 97 -13.63 -0.41 6.90
C THR A 97 -13.70 1.02 7.41
N ILE A 98 -14.89 1.63 7.33
CA ILE A 98 -15.18 2.97 7.86
C ILE A 98 -15.71 2.82 9.28
N GLU A 99 -15.06 3.49 10.24
CA GLU A 99 -15.45 3.52 11.63
C GLU A 99 -16.01 4.86 12.08
N ASN A 100 -15.43 5.94 11.57
CA ASN A 100 -15.84 7.31 11.90
C ASN A 100 -16.20 8.05 10.63
N PRO A 101 -17.50 8.08 10.25
CA PRO A 101 -17.97 8.79 9.08
C PRO A 101 -17.69 10.30 9.15
N LYS A 102 -17.52 10.92 8.00
CA LYS A 102 -17.47 12.38 7.88
C LYS A 102 -18.66 13.02 8.62
N GLY A 103 -18.36 13.96 9.51
CA GLY A 103 -19.35 14.66 10.32
C GLY A 103 -19.58 14.06 11.72
N SER A 104 -19.18 12.80 11.95
CA SER A 104 -19.20 12.17 13.28
C SER A 104 -18.10 12.72 14.19
N PHE A 105 -18.04 12.22 15.40
CA PHE A 105 -17.01 12.58 16.37
C PHE A 105 -16.18 11.34 16.75
N ARG A 106 -14.88 11.42 16.59
CA ARG A 106 -13.93 10.50 17.19
C ARG A 106 -13.64 10.97 18.61
N LYS A 107 -13.66 10.05 19.57
CA LYS A 107 -13.43 10.32 21.00
C LYS A 107 -12.37 9.33 21.51
N GLY A 108 -11.59 9.73 22.48
CA GLY A 108 -10.64 8.85 23.14
C GLY A 108 -10.14 9.46 24.45
N VAL A 109 -9.23 8.74 25.08
CA VAL A 109 -8.52 9.20 26.28
C VAL A 109 -7.03 9.17 25.93
N ASP A 110 -6.31 10.26 26.20
CA ASP A 110 -4.87 10.31 25.96
C ASP A 110 -4.08 9.55 27.05
N ALA A 111 -2.76 9.44 26.88
CA ALA A 111 -1.89 8.74 27.83
C ALA A 111 -1.89 9.39 29.23
N ASP A 112 -2.27 10.66 29.33
CA ASP A 112 -2.35 11.42 30.59
C ASP A 112 -3.74 11.28 31.24
N GLY A 113 -4.68 10.52 30.63
CA GLY A 113 -6.04 10.31 31.11
C GLY A 113 -7.03 11.41 30.71
N ASN A 114 -6.66 12.36 29.86
CA ASN A 114 -7.57 13.42 29.43
C ASN A 114 -8.46 12.93 28.28
N GLU A 115 -9.75 13.18 28.38
CA GLU A 115 -10.69 12.92 27.31
C GLU A 115 -10.50 13.93 26.18
N TRP A 116 -10.51 13.43 24.93
CA TRP A 116 -10.48 14.26 23.74
C TRP A 116 -11.62 13.90 22.79
N LYS A 117 -12.04 14.87 22.00
CA LYS A 117 -13.11 14.71 21.01
C LYS A 117 -12.79 15.54 19.79
N SER A 118 -12.64 14.89 18.64
CA SER A 118 -12.40 15.54 17.34
C SER A 118 -13.55 15.30 16.38
N LYS A 119 -13.98 16.35 15.66
CA LYS A 119 -14.97 16.22 14.60
C LYS A 119 -14.28 15.72 13.34
N MET A 120 -14.81 14.69 12.74
CA MET A 120 -14.27 14.12 11.51
C MET A 120 -14.69 14.94 10.28
N HIS A 121 -13.72 15.52 9.59
CA HIS A 121 -13.93 16.26 8.34
C HIS A 121 -13.87 15.35 7.11
N ASN A 122 -13.33 14.15 7.27
CA ASN A 122 -13.26 13.08 6.27
C ASN A 122 -13.77 11.79 6.88
N ASP A 123 -14.16 10.82 6.05
CA ASP A 123 -14.37 9.46 6.52
C ASP A 123 -13.04 8.89 6.99
N TYR A 124 -13.07 8.23 8.13
CA TYR A 124 -11.91 7.63 8.76
C TYR A 124 -12.18 6.16 9.06
N GLY A 125 -11.19 5.35 8.86
CA GLY A 125 -11.23 3.93 9.10
C GLY A 125 -9.88 3.29 8.84
N TYR A 126 -9.87 2.04 8.42
CA TYR A 126 -8.63 1.28 8.26
C TYR A 126 -8.69 0.31 7.07
N PHE A 127 -7.53 -0.09 6.58
CA PHE A 127 -7.39 -1.15 5.58
C PHE A 127 -7.57 -2.52 6.22
N ASN A 128 -8.46 -3.32 5.64
CA ASN A 128 -8.67 -4.69 6.09
C ASN A 128 -7.42 -5.56 5.85
N ARG A 129 -7.13 -6.48 6.78
CA ARG A 129 -6.01 -7.43 6.69
C ARG A 129 -4.62 -6.77 6.69
N THR A 130 -4.50 -5.63 7.35
CA THR A 130 -3.21 -4.96 7.58
C THR A 130 -2.87 -4.95 9.05
N VAL A 131 -1.58 -4.77 9.36
CA VAL A 131 -1.08 -4.62 10.74
C VAL A 131 -0.06 -3.48 10.74
N GLY A 132 -0.33 -2.42 11.49
CA GLY A 132 0.54 -1.27 11.69
C GLY A 132 1.67 -1.54 12.69
N TYR A 133 2.44 -0.50 12.98
CA TYR A 133 3.56 -0.57 13.93
C TYR A 133 3.09 -0.84 15.37
N ASP A 134 1.96 -0.29 15.74
CA ASP A 134 1.30 -0.43 17.04
C ASP A 134 0.54 -1.75 17.21
N GLY A 135 0.41 -2.54 16.16
CA GLY A 135 -0.35 -3.80 16.12
C GLY A 135 -1.78 -3.65 15.64
N ASP A 136 -2.27 -2.43 15.48
CA ASP A 136 -3.59 -2.14 14.91
C ASP A 136 -3.55 -2.13 13.37
N ALA A 137 -4.72 -2.13 12.72
CA ALA A 137 -4.80 -2.01 11.28
C ALA A 137 -4.38 -0.60 10.83
N ILE A 138 -3.84 -0.49 9.59
CA ILE A 138 -3.39 0.81 9.06
C ILE A 138 -4.57 1.71 8.77
N ASP A 139 -4.54 2.89 9.36
CA ASP A 139 -5.56 3.91 9.25
C ASP A 139 -5.61 4.60 7.89
N VAL A 140 -6.82 4.97 7.46
CA VAL A 140 -7.06 5.69 6.22
C VAL A 140 -8.10 6.80 6.38
N PHE A 141 -7.83 7.96 5.78
CA PHE A 141 -8.78 9.02 5.53
C PHE A 141 -9.22 9.01 4.07
N ILE A 142 -10.53 9.12 3.82
CA ILE A 142 -11.10 9.14 2.46
C ILE A 142 -11.51 10.57 2.12
N GLY A 143 -10.94 11.09 1.03
CA GLY A 143 -11.19 12.41 0.50
C GLY A 143 -12.37 12.50 -0.46
N PRO A 144 -12.63 13.69 -1.02
CA PRO A 144 -13.78 13.95 -1.87
C PRO A 144 -13.68 13.41 -3.31
N LYS A 145 -12.48 12.97 -3.72
CA LYS A 145 -12.19 12.43 -5.06
C LYS A 145 -11.73 10.97 -4.98
N PRO A 146 -12.61 10.03 -4.57
CA PRO A 146 -12.22 8.65 -4.31
C PRO A 146 -11.73 7.88 -5.54
N SER A 147 -11.98 8.37 -6.76
CA SER A 147 -11.42 7.83 -8.00
C SER A 147 -9.98 8.28 -8.27
N SER A 148 -9.43 9.23 -7.48
CA SER A 148 -8.04 9.67 -7.64
C SER A 148 -7.08 8.52 -7.36
N GLU A 149 -6.23 8.20 -8.32
CA GLU A 149 -5.20 7.16 -8.19
C GLU A 149 -4.02 7.59 -7.28
N LYS A 150 -4.01 8.84 -6.82
CA LYS A 150 -2.97 9.34 -5.94
C LYS A 150 -3.14 8.81 -4.52
N ILE A 151 -2.05 8.34 -3.97
CA ILE A 151 -1.95 7.81 -2.62
C ILE A 151 -0.94 8.66 -1.84
N PHE A 152 -1.35 9.20 -0.70
CA PHE A 152 -0.43 9.92 0.17
C PHE A 152 -0.35 9.20 1.51
N VAL A 153 0.86 9.10 2.06
CA VAL A 153 1.08 8.52 3.39
C VAL A 153 1.66 9.60 4.30
N VAL A 154 0.99 9.81 5.42
CA VAL A 154 1.40 10.74 6.47
C VAL A 154 2.08 9.94 7.57
N ASP A 155 3.31 10.30 7.88
CA ASP A 155 4.01 9.80 9.06
C ASP A 155 3.68 10.69 10.25
N GLN A 156 3.29 10.08 11.36
CA GLN A 156 3.05 10.73 12.65
C GLN A 156 4.23 10.56 13.59
N LYS A 157 4.33 11.48 14.53
CA LYS A 157 5.28 11.41 15.64
C LYS A 157 4.57 11.57 16.97
N GLY A 158 5.09 10.88 17.97
CA GLY A 158 4.68 11.03 19.37
C GLY A 158 5.13 12.35 19.98
N LYS A 159 4.77 12.58 21.25
CA LYS A 159 5.16 13.77 22.04
C LYS A 159 6.69 13.91 22.18
N ASP A 160 7.40 12.79 22.18
CA ASP A 160 8.87 12.73 22.24
C ASP A 160 9.57 13.01 20.90
N GLY A 161 8.80 13.19 19.82
CA GLY A 161 9.31 13.41 18.47
C GLY A 161 9.71 12.14 17.71
N SER A 162 9.64 10.96 18.33
CA SER A 162 9.86 9.67 17.66
C SER A 162 8.71 9.33 16.69
N PHE A 163 9.00 8.45 15.72
CA PHE A 163 7.96 7.93 14.84
C PHE A 163 6.93 7.14 15.66
N ASP A 164 5.66 7.43 15.42
CA ASP A 164 4.51 6.81 16.06
C ASP A 164 3.85 5.80 15.10
N GLU A 165 3.16 6.31 14.09
CA GLU A 165 2.43 5.51 13.11
C GLU A 165 2.39 6.20 11.74
N SER A 166 1.92 5.49 10.73
CA SER A 166 1.62 6.09 9.42
C SER A 166 0.13 6.00 9.12
N LYS A 167 -0.45 7.09 8.59
CA LYS A 167 -1.85 7.15 8.13
C LYS A 167 -1.92 7.43 6.65
N VAL A 168 -2.88 6.81 5.97
CA VAL A 168 -3.04 6.92 4.53
C VAL A 168 -4.13 7.92 4.18
N MET A 169 -3.90 8.69 3.11
CA MET A 169 -4.85 9.67 2.58
C MET A 169 -5.20 9.23 1.14
N LEU A 170 -6.42 8.73 0.92
CA LEU A 170 -6.96 8.37 -0.39
C LEU A 170 -8.02 9.38 -0.85
N GLY A 171 -8.17 9.54 -2.16
CA GLY A 171 -9.20 10.42 -2.71
C GLY A 171 -8.87 11.90 -2.63
N PHE A 172 -7.59 12.26 -2.73
CA PHE A 172 -7.10 13.64 -2.80
C PHE A 172 -6.37 13.87 -4.12
N SER A 173 -6.44 15.11 -4.64
CA SER A 173 -5.84 15.46 -5.93
C SER A 173 -4.34 15.80 -5.84
N ASP A 174 -3.87 16.21 -4.68
CA ASP A 174 -2.50 16.69 -4.47
C ASP A 174 -2.09 16.63 -2.99
N THR A 175 -0.78 16.73 -2.76
CA THR A 175 -0.17 16.69 -1.42
C THR A 175 -0.72 17.76 -0.48
N LYS A 176 -1.00 18.97 -1.01
CA LYS A 176 -1.52 20.06 -0.19
C LYS A 176 -2.91 19.75 0.32
N SER A 177 -3.82 19.34 -0.55
CA SER A 177 -5.20 18.99 -0.19
C SER A 177 -5.25 17.80 0.79
N ALA A 178 -4.38 16.81 0.60
CA ALA A 178 -4.25 15.68 1.52
C ALA A 178 -3.74 16.12 2.90
N LYS A 179 -2.71 16.97 2.96
CA LYS A 179 -2.17 17.51 4.21
C LYS A 179 -3.18 18.38 4.94
N ASP A 180 -3.84 19.31 4.24
CA ASP A 180 -4.83 20.20 4.83
C ASP A 180 -6.01 19.40 5.41
N ALA A 181 -6.49 18.40 4.69
CA ALA A 181 -7.52 17.49 5.15
C ALA A 181 -7.07 16.69 6.39
N TYR A 182 -5.84 16.12 6.37
CA TYR A 182 -5.29 15.43 7.52
C TYR A 182 -5.28 16.32 8.77
N MET A 183 -4.70 17.52 8.66
CA MET A 183 -4.63 18.48 9.77
C MET A 183 -6.00 18.92 10.29
N SER A 184 -7.03 18.99 9.42
CA SER A 184 -8.38 19.39 9.82
C SER A 184 -9.09 18.37 10.70
N ASN A 185 -8.64 17.13 10.74
CA ASN A 185 -9.20 16.06 11.57
C ASN A 185 -8.60 15.99 12.99
N TYR A 186 -7.68 16.91 13.30
CA TYR A 186 -7.04 17.02 14.61
C TYR A 186 -7.34 18.38 15.26
N GLU A 187 -7.10 18.48 16.54
CA GLU A 187 -7.29 19.70 17.31
C GLU A 187 -6.34 20.83 16.85
N LYS A 188 -6.78 22.07 17.05
CA LYS A 188 -5.93 23.22 16.77
C LYS A 188 -4.67 23.18 17.64
N GLY A 189 -3.50 23.24 16.99
CA GLY A 189 -2.21 23.17 17.67
C GLY A 189 -1.64 21.77 17.82
N TRP A 190 -2.29 20.74 17.24
CA TRP A 190 -1.74 19.40 17.19
C TRP A 190 -0.40 19.36 16.44
N THR A 191 0.60 18.69 17.01
CA THR A 191 1.99 18.73 16.55
C THR A 191 2.52 17.38 16.03
N GLY A 192 1.69 16.36 15.98
CA GLY A 192 2.09 14.99 15.59
C GLY A 192 2.36 14.79 14.10
N PHE A 193 2.16 15.80 13.23
CA PHE A 193 2.55 15.70 11.81
C PHE A 193 4.08 15.66 11.68
N MET A 194 4.63 14.62 11.01
CA MET A 194 6.06 14.48 10.75
C MET A 194 6.36 14.71 9.26
N ALA A 195 5.73 13.96 8.37
CA ALA A 195 5.97 14.03 6.93
C ALA A 195 4.73 13.61 6.15
N ILE A 196 4.65 13.98 4.88
CA ILE A 196 3.69 13.42 3.91
C ILE A 196 4.45 13.01 2.65
N THR A 197 4.18 11.84 2.13
CA THR A 197 4.86 11.26 0.97
C THR A 197 3.83 10.83 -0.06
N ASP A 198 4.02 11.23 -1.31
CA ASP A 198 3.30 10.71 -2.48
C ASP A 198 3.86 9.34 -2.84
N ALA A 199 3.01 8.33 -2.88
CA ALA A 199 3.36 6.94 -3.09
C ALA A 199 2.88 6.43 -4.45
N SER A 200 3.72 5.72 -5.20
CA SER A 200 3.26 4.90 -6.31
C SER A 200 2.47 3.69 -5.78
N HIS A 201 1.52 3.18 -6.59
CA HIS A 201 0.72 2.00 -6.22
C HIS A 201 1.58 0.80 -5.82
N ASP A 202 2.63 0.50 -6.58
CA ASP A 202 3.50 -0.66 -6.32
C ASP A 202 4.25 -0.55 -5.00
N VAL A 203 4.84 0.63 -4.74
CA VAL A 203 5.55 0.90 -3.48
C VAL A 203 4.59 0.86 -2.30
N PHE A 204 3.41 1.47 -2.46
CA PHE A 204 2.39 1.47 -1.43
C PHE A 204 1.87 0.06 -1.13
N LYS A 205 1.51 -0.72 -2.16
CA LYS A 205 0.99 -2.09 -2.01
C LYS A 205 1.99 -3.00 -1.29
N LYS A 206 3.27 -2.95 -1.68
CA LYS A 206 4.34 -3.71 -1.02
C LYS A 206 4.51 -3.30 0.46
N TRP A 207 4.39 -2.02 0.76
CA TRP A 207 4.49 -1.54 2.14
C TRP A 207 3.25 -1.89 2.96
N LEU A 208 2.04 -1.73 2.39
CA LEU A 208 0.77 -1.91 3.08
C LEU A 208 0.61 -3.32 3.69
N TYR A 209 1.09 -4.34 2.98
CA TYR A 209 0.94 -5.75 3.39
C TYR A 209 2.21 -6.36 4.01
N ASP A 210 3.27 -5.60 4.20
CA ASP A 210 4.48 -6.04 4.87
C ASP A 210 4.63 -5.35 6.25
N GLY A 211 4.03 -5.93 7.28
CA GLY A 211 4.01 -5.37 8.64
C GLY A 211 5.39 -5.11 9.24
N ARG A 212 6.47 -5.75 8.74
CA ARG A 212 7.85 -5.47 9.19
C ARG A 212 8.35 -4.12 8.70
N LYS A 213 7.87 -3.65 7.54
CA LYS A 213 8.30 -2.39 6.92
C LYS A 213 7.66 -1.17 7.59
N GLN A 214 6.56 -1.38 8.31
CA GLN A 214 5.81 -0.31 8.99
C GLN A 214 6.40 0.15 10.31
N ARG A 215 7.47 -0.49 10.76
CA ARG A 215 8.25 -0.06 11.95
C ARG A 215 9.07 1.20 11.74
N LYS A 216 9.06 1.76 10.53
CA LYS A 216 9.79 2.97 10.14
C LYS A 216 8.86 3.90 9.39
N PRO A 217 9.12 5.21 9.40
CA PRO A 217 8.38 6.18 8.60
C PRO A 217 8.29 5.74 7.13
N PHE A 218 7.11 5.84 6.53
CA PHE A 218 6.92 5.54 5.11
C PHE A 218 7.82 6.39 4.22
N SER A 219 8.08 7.64 4.60
CA SER A 219 9.00 8.54 3.89
C SER A 219 10.41 7.95 3.72
N LYS A 220 10.90 7.22 4.73
CA LYS A 220 12.19 6.50 4.64
C LYS A 220 12.10 5.27 3.75
N TYR A 221 11.00 4.50 3.87
CA TYR A 221 10.77 3.34 3.01
C TYR A 221 10.70 3.72 1.53
N ALA A 222 9.90 4.74 1.19
CA ALA A 222 9.73 5.19 -0.19
C ALA A 222 11.02 5.77 -0.80
N SER A 223 11.88 6.40 -0.01
CA SER A 223 13.17 6.93 -0.50
C SER A 223 14.14 5.82 -0.91
N VAL A 224 14.21 4.74 -0.14
CA VAL A 224 15.04 3.56 -0.45
C VAL A 224 14.53 2.86 -1.72
N SER A 225 13.20 2.70 -1.85
CA SER A 225 12.59 2.09 -3.04
C SER A 225 12.85 2.90 -4.32
N LYS A 226 12.84 4.23 -4.24
CA LYS A 226 13.22 5.12 -5.37
C LYS A 226 14.71 4.99 -5.75
N GLY A 227 15.59 4.85 -4.78
CA GLY A 227 17.03 4.62 -4.99
C GLY A 227 17.29 3.31 -5.71
N SER A 228 16.69 2.22 -5.27
CA SER A 228 16.82 0.89 -5.89
C SER A 228 16.30 0.86 -7.34
N MET A 229 15.14 1.48 -7.61
CA MET A 229 14.61 1.57 -8.98
C MET A 229 15.50 2.40 -9.91
N ASN A 230 16.12 3.48 -9.43
CA ASN A 230 17.05 4.28 -10.21
C ASN A 230 18.36 3.53 -10.50
N GLU A 231 18.85 2.75 -9.57
CA GLU A 231 20.05 1.91 -9.77
C GLU A 231 19.79 0.78 -10.76
N SER A 232 18.65 0.11 -10.68
CA SER A 232 18.23 -0.91 -11.64
C SER A 232 18.01 -0.34 -13.04
N ARG A 233 17.43 0.87 -13.16
CA ARG A 233 17.34 1.59 -14.44
C ARG A 233 18.71 2.02 -14.97
N ARG A 234 19.63 2.48 -14.10
CA ARG A 234 21.01 2.83 -14.52
C ARG A 234 21.78 1.60 -15.00
N ARG A 235 21.61 0.44 -14.37
CA ARG A 235 22.24 -0.82 -14.85
C ARG A 235 21.68 -1.29 -16.19
N ARG A 236 20.40 -1.04 -16.50
CA ARG A 236 19.82 -1.32 -17.84
C ARG A 236 20.31 -0.37 -18.93
N ILE A 237 20.75 0.84 -18.61
CA ILE A 237 21.14 1.86 -19.61
C ILE A 237 22.64 1.78 -19.98
N VAL A 238 23.45 1.00 -19.25
CA VAL A 238 24.92 0.99 -19.41
C VAL A 238 25.43 -0.10 -20.34
N MET A 239 24.59 -0.95 -20.90
CA MET A 239 25.04 -1.88 -21.93
C MET A 239 24.79 -1.26 -23.31
N SER A 240 25.87 -0.89 -24.05
CA SER A 240 25.74 -0.48 -25.45
C SER A 240 25.33 -1.68 -26.31
N ASP A 241 24.70 -1.41 -27.47
CA ASP A 241 24.28 -2.48 -28.39
C ASP A 241 25.42 -3.44 -28.71
N SER A 242 26.65 -2.94 -28.85
CA SER A 242 27.86 -3.76 -29.08
C SER A 242 28.20 -4.65 -27.86
N GLN A 243 28.00 -4.19 -26.63
CA GLN A 243 28.23 -4.99 -25.42
C GLN A 243 27.16 -6.05 -25.26
N PHE A 244 25.92 -5.76 -25.65
CA PHE A 244 24.83 -6.72 -25.66
C PHE A 244 25.08 -7.83 -26.74
N GLU A 245 25.50 -7.44 -27.92
CA GLU A 245 25.89 -8.42 -28.97
C GLU A 245 27.06 -9.31 -28.55
N ASP A 246 28.07 -8.77 -27.87
CA ASP A 246 29.20 -9.54 -27.37
C ASP A 246 28.77 -10.49 -26.23
N TYR A 247 27.87 -10.08 -25.37
CA TYR A 247 27.28 -10.91 -24.35
C TYR A 247 26.45 -12.06 -24.94
N CYS A 248 25.61 -11.81 -25.94
CA CYS A 248 24.86 -12.83 -26.67
C CYS A 248 25.76 -13.82 -27.40
N ARG A 249 26.84 -13.34 -28.03
CA ARG A 249 27.85 -14.20 -28.67
C ARG A 249 28.58 -15.10 -27.66
N HIS A 250 28.82 -14.62 -26.47
CA HIS A 250 29.47 -15.40 -25.41
C HIS A 250 28.57 -16.51 -24.88
N LEU A 251 27.28 -16.25 -24.74
CA LEU A 251 26.29 -17.26 -24.37
C LEU A 251 26.16 -18.37 -25.40
N LEU A 252 26.06 -18.02 -26.66
CA LEU A 252 25.94 -18.99 -27.77
C LEU A 252 27.17 -19.89 -27.93
N LYS A 253 28.35 -19.43 -27.51
CA LYS A 253 29.58 -20.27 -27.50
C LYS A 253 29.64 -21.27 -26.35
N LYS A 254 28.87 -21.05 -25.26
CA LYS A 254 28.80 -21.98 -24.12
C LYS A 254 27.86 -23.17 -24.34
N GLU A 255 26.93 -23.05 -25.28
CA GLU A 255 26.00 -24.14 -25.63
C GLU A 255 26.53 -25.11 -26.67
N GLN A 256 27.75 -24.91 -27.19
CA GLN A 256 28.40 -25.77 -28.19
C GLN A 256 29.55 -26.60 -27.60
N LEU A 257 29.71 -26.66 -26.28
CA LEU A 257 30.67 -27.50 -25.55
C LEU A 257 29.93 -28.44 -24.59
#